data_1d89b61964335ffaa8069f628d847459
#
_entry.id   1d89b61964335ffaa8069f628d847459
#
_cell.length_a   1.000
_cell.length_b   1.000
_cell.length_c   1.000
_cell.angle_alpha   90.00
_cell.angle_beta   90.00
_cell.angle_gamma   90.00
#
_symmetry.space_group_name_H-M   'P 1'
#
loop_
_entity.id
_entity.type
_entity.pdbx_description
1 polymer ?
#
loop_
_entity_poly.entity_id
_entity_poly.type
_entity_poly.pdbx_seq_one_letter_code
_entity_poly.pdbx_strand_id
1 'polypeptide(L)'
;MTPIELVARFVIQQDWYLKQTHPNGLVVDVPGQWGKYQLRVDWQDDLQVLCVHVMLDLLFDDVPAVRLETLLSELNGHLFLGHFRLSSDKRQVQLYYVLPLRGAGGATPEQIEDVVDILLGQCEQAAPGFAQLVFAPERQASSANLIMVPVAGQA
;
A
#
# COMPACT_ATOMS: atom_id res chain seq x y z
N MET A 1 21.74 6.31 13.36
CA MET A 1 20.30 6.52 13.16
C MET A 1 19.68 5.22 12.64
N THR A 2 18.62 4.76 13.29
CA THR A 2 17.93 3.54 12.87
C THR A 2 17.05 3.82 11.66
N PRO A 3 16.68 2.78 10.88
CA PRO A 3 15.75 2.98 9.78
C PRO A 3 14.42 3.59 10.20
N ILE A 4 13.92 3.24 11.39
CA ILE A 4 12.66 3.81 11.89
C ILE A 4 12.82 5.30 12.20
N GLU A 5 13.95 5.72 12.74
CA GLU A 5 14.22 7.14 12.98
C GLU A 5 14.25 7.93 11.67
N LEU A 6 14.81 7.34 10.61
CA LEU A 6 14.81 7.96 9.28
C LEU A 6 13.40 8.12 8.74
N VAL A 7 12.58 7.07 8.87
CA VAL A 7 11.19 7.13 8.41
C VAL A 7 10.41 8.16 9.21
N ALA A 8 10.59 8.19 10.52
CA ALA A 8 9.91 9.18 11.38
C ALA A 8 10.27 10.61 10.96
N ARG A 9 11.53 10.86 10.66
CA ARG A 9 11.98 12.17 10.18
C ARG A 9 11.33 12.54 8.87
N PHE A 10 11.27 11.60 7.93
CA PHE A 10 10.61 11.80 6.64
C PHE A 10 9.13 12.15 6.83
N VAL A 11 8.43 11.40 7.69
CA VAL A 11 7.01 11.61 7.99
C VAL A 11 6.75 13.01 8.55
N ILE A 12 7.61 13.46 9.46
CA ILE A 12 7.49 14.79 10.05
C ILE A 12 7.68 15.87 8.98
N GLN A 13 8.62 15.67 8.07
CA GLN A 13 8.85 16.60 6.96
C GLN A 13 7.67 16.71 6.02
N GLN A 14 6.89 15.61 5.88
CA GLN A 14 5.69 15.60 5.05
C GLN A 14 4.48 16.20 5.77
N ASP A 15 4.60 16.48 7.06
CA ASP A 15 3.50 16.98 7.89
C ASP A 15 2.34 15.96 7.97
N TRP A 16 2.66 14.68 7.94
CA TRP A 16 1.68 13.61 8.12
C TRP A 16 1.48 13.32 9.59
N TYR A 17 0.31 12.74 9.93
CA TYR A 17 -0.04 12.44 11.30
C TYR A 17 0.62 11.14 11.77
N LEU A 18 1.58 11.26 12.69
CA LEU A 18 2.23 10.11 13.30
C LEU A 18 1.32 9.57 14.41
N LYS A 19 0.63 8.47 14.12
CA LYS A 19 -0.39 7.91 14.98
C LYS A 19 0.20 7.11 16.13
N GLN A 20 1.22 6.31 15.85
CA GLN A 20 1.92 5.50 16.84
C GLN A 20 3.39 5.43 16.49
N THR A 21 4.25 5.31 17.51
CA THR A 21 5.68 5.12 17.32
C THR A 21 6.19 4.17 18.39
N HIS A 22 7.08 3.28 17.98
CA HIS A 22 7.82 2.37 18.83
C HIS A 22 9.27 2.36 18.38
N PRO A 23 10.20 1.80 19.18
CA PRO A 23 11.60 1.71 18.74
C PRO A 23 11.79 1.02 17.38
N ASN A 24 10.95 0.03 17.07
CA ASN A 24 11.07 -0.76 15.85
C ASN A 24 9.88 -0.63 14.91
N GLY A 25 9.07 0.40 15.05
CA GLY A 25 7.93 0.57 14.16
C GLY A 25 7.20 1.89 14.33
N LEU A 26 6.42 2.24 13.34
CA LEU A 26 5.54 3.42 13.41
C LEU A 26 4.31 3.21 12.53
N VAL A 27 3.25 3.96 12.85
CA VAL A 27 2.00 3.97 12.10
C VAL A 27 1.64 5.42 11.84
N VAL A 28 1.33 5.73 10.59
CA VAL A 28 1.11 7.09 10.10
C VAL A 28 -0.18 7.14 9.30
N ASP A 29 -0.97 8.18 9.51
CA ASP A 29 -2.09 8.49 8.63
C ASP A 29 -1.61 9.42 7.52
N VAL A 30 -1.80 9.01 6.27
CA VAL A 30 -1.37 9.75 5.10
C VAL A 30 -2.60 10.20 4.32
N PRO A 31 -2.78 11.49 4.06
CA PRO A 31 -3.89 11.95 3.24
C PRO A 31 -3.68 11.53 1.78
N GLY A 32 -4.75 11.05 1.16
CA GLY A 32 -4.73 10.69 -0.26
C GLY A 32 -5.86 11.34 -0.99
N GLN A 33 -5.83 11.26 -2.30
CA GLN A 33 -6.86 11.84 -3.15
C GLN A 33 -8.20 11.12 -3.01
N TRP A 34 -8.15 9.81 -2.73
CA TRP A 34 -9.34 8.94 -2.66
C TRP A 34 -9.70 8.54 -1.24
N GLY A 35 -9.12 9.20 -0.26
CA GLY A 35 -9.27 8.90 1.15
C GLY A 35 -7.90 8.86 1.79
N LYS A 36 -7.85 8.48 3.07
CA LYS A 36 -6.57 8.38 3.75
C LYS A 36 -6.02 6.96 3.64
N TYR A 37 -4.70 6.86 3.74
CA TYR A 37 -4.00 5.59 3.85
C TYR A 37 -3.41 5.46 5.23
N GLN A 38 -3.25 4.23 5.71
CA GLN A 38 -2.47 3.97 6.89
C GLN A 38 -1.13 3.38 6.46
N LEU A 39 -0.07 4.12 6.67
CA LEU A 39 1.29 3.67 6.41
C LEU A 39 1.84 3.07 7.69
N ARG A 40 2.26 1.81 7.62
CA ARG A 40 2.89 1.13 8.74
C ARG A 40 4.29 0.68 8.31
N VAL A 41 5.27 0.98 9.13
CA VAL A 41 6.65 0.60 8.87
C VAL A 41 7.19 -0.13 10.09
N ASP A 42 7.73 -1.32 9.88
CA ASP A 42 8.31 -2.14 10.93
C ASP A 42 9.74 -2.52 10.56
N TRP A 43 10.64 -2.43 11.53
CA TRP A 43 12.02 -2.85 11.38
C TRP A 43 12.22 -4.19 12.09
N GLN A 44 12.72 -5.17 11.35
CA GLN A 44 13.08 -6.47 11.92
C GLN A 44 14.60 -6.56 12.04
N ASP A 45 15.06 -6.35 13.25
CA ASP A 45 16.49 -6.23 13.51
C ASP A 45 17.26 -7.52 13.23
N ASP A 46 16.69 -8.67 13.57
CA ASP A 46 17.32 -9.97 13.35
C ASP A 46 17.59 -10.22 11.87
N LEU A 47 16.69 -9.81 11.00
CA LEU A 47 16.78 -10.02 9.55
C LEU A 47 17.32 -8.81 8.81
N GLN A 48 17.45 -7.68 9.49
CA GLN A 48 17.86 -6.42 8.87
C GLN A 48 16.97 -6.04 7.69
N VAL A 49 15.66 -6.13 7.88
CA VAL A 49 14.69 -5.78 6.85
C VAL A 49 13.72 -4.73 7.35
N LEU A 50 13.34 -3.84 6.46
CA LEU A 50 12.31 -2.83 6.69
C LEU A 50 11.05 -3.26 5.97
N CYS A 51 9.98 -3.51 6.73
CA CYS A 51 8.68 -3.92 6.17
C CYS A 51 7.78 -2.71 6.09
N VAL A 52 7.21 -2.46 4.92
CA VAL A 52 6.35 -1.31 4.67
C VAL A 52 4.99 -1.79 4.22
N HIS A 53 3.95 -1.33 4.89
CA HIS A 53 2.56 -1.65 4.55
C HIS A 53 1.80 -0.36 4.30
N VAL A 54 1.04 -0.30 3.22
CA VAL A 54 0.10 0.79 2.97
C VAL A 54 -1.29 0.19 2.92
N MET A 55 -2.12 0.51 3.92
CA MET A 55 -3.47 -0.02 4.04
C MET A 55 -4.46 0.98 3.44
N LEU A 56 -5.32 0.50 2.54
CA LEU A 56 -6.38 1.31 1.99
C LEU A 56 -7.54 1.40 2.98
N ASP A 57 -8.16 2.56 3.08
CA ASP A 57 -9.30 2.80 3.98
C ASP A 57 -10.60 2.38 3.28
N LEU A 58 -10.70 1.11 2.93
CA LEU A 58 -11.86 0.49 2.30
C LEU A 58 -12.08 -0.88 2.92
N LEU A 59 -13.36 -1.23 3.11
CA LEU A 59 -13.74 -2.55 3.62
C LEU A 59 -14.32 -3.37 2.48
N PHE A 60 -13.87 -4.61 2.37
CA PHE A 60 -14.21 -5.48 1.26
C PHE A 60 -15.12 -6.64 1.68
N ASP A 61 -15.82 -6.48 2.81
CA ASP A 61 -16.68 -7.54 3.37
C ASP A 61 -17.74 -8.03 2.39
N ASP A 62 -18.33 -7.10 1.63
CA ASP A 62 -19.43 -7.41 0.73
C ASP A 62 -18.99 -7.62 -0.72
N VAL A 63 -17.69 -7.64 -0.98
CA VAL A 63 -17.16 -7.84 -2.33
C VAL A 63 -16.92 -9.33 -2.55
N PRO A 64 -17.45 -9.92 -3.62
CA PRO A 64 -17.20 -11.33 -3.93
C PRO A 64 -15.69 -11.60 -4.07
N ALA A 65 -15.23 -12.66 -3.42
CA ALA A 65 -13.80 -13.00 -3.38
C ALA A 65 -13.20 -13.13 -4.78
N VAL A 66 -13.91 -13.74 -5.70
CA VAL A 66 -13.43 -13.93 -7.07
C VAL A 66 -13.14 -12.58 -7.75
N ARG A 67 -13.97 -11.60 -7.52
CA ARG A 67 -13.78 -10.29 -8.12
C ARG A 67 -12.58 -9.56 -7.56
N LEU A 68 -12.44 -9.62 -6.24
CA LEU A 68 -11.31 -9.00 -5.58
C LEU A 68 -10.00 -9.68 -5.99
N GLU A 69 -9.99 -11.01 -6.03
CA GLU A 69 -8.82 -11.77 -6.45
C GLU A 69 -8.42 -11.46 -7.89
N THR A 70 -9.41 -11.32 -8.77
CA THR A 70 -9.15 -10.96 -10.17
C THR A 70 -8.48 -9.59 -10.27
N LEU A 71 -9.01 -8.60 -9.55
CA LEU A 71 -8.43 -7.26 -9.56
C LEU A 71 -7.02 -7.26 -8.95
N LEU A 72 -6.84 -7.96 -7.83
CA LEU A 72 -5.52 -8.05 -7.18
C LEU A 72 -4.50 -8.67 -8.14
N SER A 73 -4.85 -9.75 -8.81
CA SER A 73 -3.97 -10.42 -9.74
C SER A 73 -3.58 -9.49 -10.89
N GLU A 74 -4.53 -8.76 -11.43
CA GLU A 74 -4.27 -7.84 -12.52
C GLU A 74 -3.37 -6.69 -12.09
N LEU A 75 -3.67 -6.07 -10.95
CA LEU A 75 -2.87 -4.96 -10.44
C LEU A 75 -1.45 -5.41 -10.09
N ASN A 76 -1.31 -6.58 -9.48
CA ASN A 76 0.00 -7.11 -9.10
C ASN A 76 0.88 -7.39 -10.31
N GLY A 77 0.30 -7.62 -11.46
CA GLY A 77 1.05 -7.81 -12.69
C GLY A 77 1.72 -6.54 -13.22
N HIS A 78 1.33 -5.39 -12.71
CA HIS A 78 1.81 -4.08 -13.20
C HIS A 78 2.55 -3.25 -12.17
N LEU A 79 2.74 -3.76 -10.95
CA LEU A 79 3.42 -3.00 -9.90
C LEU A 79 4.93 -2.96 -10.12
N PHE A 80 5.52 -1.82 -9.78
CA PHE A 80 6.96 -1.66 -9.76
C PHE A 80 7.56 -2.19 -8.46
N LEU A 81 6.97 -1.81 -7.33
CA LEU A 81 7.40 -2.28 -6.00
C LEU A 81 6.23 -2.91 -5.25
N GLY A 82 6.54 -3.98 -4.52
CA GLY A 82 5.59 -4.58 -3.61
C GLY A 82 4.48 -5.34 -4.30
N HIS A 83 3.48 -5.72 -3.52
CA HIS A 83 2.30 -6.41 -4.05
C HIS A 83 1.10 -6.11 -3.15
N PHE A 84 -0.08 -6.07 -3.77
CA PHE A 84 -1.34 -5.96 -3.04
C PHE A 84 -1.75 -7.32 -2.51
N ARG A 85 -2.24 -7.33 -1.28
CA ARG A 85 -2.78 -8.53 -0.66
C ARG A 85 -3.89 -8.18 0.29
N LEU A 86 -4.72 -9.15 0.63
CA LEU A 86 -5.71 -8.99 1.68
C LEU A 86 -5.04 -9.04 3.05
N SER A 87 -5.55 -8.26 3.99
CA SER A 87 -5.17 -8.38 5.39
C SER A 87 -5.54 -9.75 5.94
N SER A 88 -4.99 -10.12 7.09
CA SER A 88 -5.22 -11.44 7.70
C SER A 88 -6.71 -11.70 7.99
N ASP A 89 -7.48 -10.65 8.31
CA ASP A 89 -8.92 -10.76 8.53
C ASP A 89 -9.72 -10.70 7.22
N LYS A 90 -9.05 -10.57 6.07
CA LYS A 90 -9.63 -10.51 4.72
C LYS A 90 -10.62 -9.37 4.50
N ARG A 91 -10.52 -8.31 5.31
CA ARG A 91 -11.44 -7.18 5.23
C ARG A 91 -10.87 -5.98 4.50
N GLN A 92 -9.54 -5.85 4.49
CA GLN A 92 -8.86 -4.70 3.90
C GLN A 92 -7.77 -5.15 2.95
N VAL A 93 -7.44 -4.28 2.00
CA VAL A 93 -6.34 -4.50 1.06
C VAL A 93 -5.15 -3.66 1.50
N GLN A 94 -3.98 -4.24 1.44
CA GLN A 94 -2.73 -3.53 1.73
C GLN A 94 -1.71 -3.76 0.62
N LEU A 95 -0.91 -2.75 0.36
CA LEU A 95 0.28 -2.88 -0.47
C LEU A 95 1.45 -3.17 0.48
N TYR A 96 2.19 -4.24 0.22
CA TYR A 96 3.24 -4.72 1.11
C TYR A 96 4.58 -4.78 0.37
N TYR A 97 5.62 -4.26 1.01
CA TYR A 97 6.96 -4.28 0.44
C TYR A 97 7.99 -4.51 1.56
N VAL A 98 9.02 -5.30 1.25
CA VAL A 98 10.12 -5.57 2.18
C VAL A 98 11.40 -5.05 1.56
N LEU A 99 12.12 -4.20 2.28
CA LEU A 99 13.40 -3.66 1.85
C LEU A 99 14.52 -4.31 2.67
N PRO A 100 15.28 -5.26 2.08
CA PRO A 100 16.42 -5.85 2.78
C PRO A 100 17.57 -4.84 2.85
N LEU A 101 18.15 -4.71 4.03
CA LEU A 101 19.24 -3.75 4.26
C LEU A 101 20.49 -4.40 4.86
N ARG A 102 20.52 -5.72 4.96
CA ARG A 102 21.67 -6.43 5.49
C ARG A 102 22.91 -6.15 4.64
N GLY A 103 23.95 -5.70 5.29
CA GLY A 103 25.21 -5.38 4.60
C GLY A 103 25.25 -4.01 3.93
N ALA A 104 24.15 -3.26 3.97
CA ALA A 104 24.08 -1.94 3.34
C ALA A 104 24.49 -0.80 4.28
N GLY A 105 24.67 -1.07 5.57
CA GLY A 105 25.01 -0.02 6.54
C GLY A 105 23.82 0.86 6.92
N GLY A 106 22.61 0.42 6.64
CA GLY A 106 21.37 1.14 6.92
C GLY A 106 20.72 1.68 5.66
N ALA A 107 19.62 2.40 5.80
CA ALA A 107 18.93 3.03 4.70
C ALA A 107 19.40 4.48 4.54
N THR A 108 19.29 5.01 3.32
CA THR A 108 19.49 6.44 3.07
C THR A 108 18.15 7.15 3.10
N PRO A 109 18.13 8.47 3.37
CA PRO A 109 16.91 9.25 3.25
C PRO A 109 16.26 9.13 1.87
N GLU A 110 17.05 9.09 0.82
CA GLU A 110 16.55 8.95 -0.56
C GLU A 110 15.86 7.62 -0.78
N GLN A 111 16.41 6.54 -0.22
CA GLN A 111 15.75 5.23 -0.31
C GLN A 111 14.38 5.23 0.37
N ILE A 112 14.28 5.84 1.54
CA ILE A 112 13.02 5.94 2.27
C ILE A 112 12.01 6.76 1.46
N GLU A 113 12.43 7.91 0.97
CA GLU A 113 11.57 8.78 0.16
C GLU A 113 11.06 8.05 -1.07
N ASP A 114 11.95 7.42 -1.82
CA ASP A 114 11.58 6.69 -3.04
C ASP A 114 10.61 5.55 -2.78
N VAL A 115 10.89 4.74 -1.76
CA VAL A 115 10.01 3.61 -1.43
C VAL A 115 8.62 4.11 -1.05
N VAL A 116 8.53 5.08 -0.15
CA VAL A 116 7.24 5.58 0.31
C VAL A 116 6.48 6.26 -0.83
N ASP A 117 7.15 7.08 -1.63
CA ASP A 117 6.51 7.78 -2.74
C ASP A 117 5.99 6.80 -3.82
N ILE A 118 6.78 5.79 -4.15
CA ILE A 118 6.37 4.80 -5.15
C ILE A 118 5.18 3.98 -4.64
N LEU A 119 5.24 3.52 -3.39
CA LEU A 119 4.15 2.72 -2.83
C LEU A 119 2.86 3.53 -2.73
N LEU A 120 2.92 4.76 -2.25
CA LEU A 120 1.74 5.62 -2.16
C LEU A 120 1.20 5.98 -3.54
N GLY A 121 2.08 6.25 -4.50
CA GLY A 121 1.66 6.52 -5.88
C GLY A 121 0.94 5.34 -6.50
N GLN A 122 1.41 4.14 -6.26
CA GLN A 122 0.75 2.92 -6.75
C GLN A 122 -0.62 2.73 -6.11
N CYS A 123 -0.75 3.02 -4.81
CA CYS A 123 -2.05 2.99 -4.14
C CYS A 123 -3.01 4.01 -4.72
N GLU A 124 -2.54 5.23 -5.00
CA GLU A 124 -3.38 6.27 -5.59
C GLU A 124 -3.86 5.87 -6.98
N GLN A 125 -3.04 5.20 -7.77
CA GLN A 125 -3.43 4.72 -9.09
C GLN A 125 -4.44 3.57 -9.01
N ALA A 126 -4.32 2.72 -8.00
CA ALA A 126 -5.19 1.55 -7.84
C ALA A 126 -6.51 1.88 -7.12
N ALA A 127 -6.54 2.93 -6.33
CA ALA A 127 -7.67 3.25 -5.46
C ALA A 127 -9.02 3.36 -6.21
N PRO A 128 -9.11 3.98 -7.40
CA PRO A 128 -10.38 4.02 -8.11
C PRO A 128 -10.96 2.64 -8.44
N GLY A 129 -10.11 1.69 -8.82
CA GLY A 129 -10.54 0.33 -9.11
C GLY A 129 -11.07 -0.38 -7.88
N PHE A 130 -10.38 -0.24 -6.75
CA PHE A 130 -10.86 -0.81 -5.49
C PHE A 130 -12.15 -0.15 -5.02
N ALA A 131 -12.24 1.17 -5.12
CA ALA A 131 -13.45 1.90 -4.72
C ALA A 131 -14.65 1.45 -5.56
N GLN A 132 -14.45 1.22 -6.84
CA GLN A 132 -15.51 0.75 -7.72
C GLN A 132 -16.04 -0.62 -7.28
N LEU A 133 -15.16 -1.53 -6.87
CA LEU A 133 -15.58 -2.83 -6.34
C LEU A 133 -16.39 -2.70 -5.06
N VAL A 134 -15.97 -1.80 -4.16
CA VAL A 134 -16.61 -1.65 -2.86
C VAL A 134 -17.97 -0.97 -2.98
N PHE A 135 -18.07 0.09 -3.80
CA PHE A 135 -19.27 0.92 -3.84
C PHE A 135 -20.25 0.53 -4.94
N ALA A 136 -19.85 -0.35 -5.88
CA ALA A 136 -20.72 -0.79 -6.96
C ALA A 136 -20.45 -2.25 -7.35
N PRO A 137 -20.51 -3.21 -6.39
CA PRO A 137 -20.12 -4.60 -6.68
C PRO A 137 -21.00 -5.26 -7.73
N GLU A 138 -22.31 -4.98 -7.76
CA GLU A 138 -23.22 -5.55 -8.73
C GLU A 138 -23.05 -4.92 -10.11
N ARG A 139 -22.87 -3.61 -10.15
CA ARG A 139 -22.59 -2.92 -11.39
C ARG A 139 -21.26 -3.38 -11.98
N GLN A 140 -20.27 -3.61 -11.11
CA GLN A 140 -19.00 -4.15 -11.52
C GLN A 140 -19.21 -5.51 -12.17
N ALA A 141 -20.13 -6.32 -11.65
CA ALA A 141 -20.43 -7.61 -12.22
C ALA A 141 -20.94 -7.50 -13.65
N SER A 142 -21.86 -6.58 -13.89
CA SER A 142 -22.47 -6.44 -15.21
C SER A 142 -21.58 -5.75 -16.20
N SER A 143 -20.63 -4.94 -15.77
CA SER A 143 -19.76 -4.18 -16.64
C SER A 143 -18.32 -4.65 -16.64
N ALA A 144 -18.07 -5.85 -16.17
CA ALA A 144 -16.70 -6.38 -16.05
C ALA A 144 -15.95 -6.35 -17.39
N ASN A 145 -16.62 -6.72 -18.46
CA ASN A 145 -15.99 -6.72 -19.78
C ASN A 145 -15.60 -5.32 -20.25
N LEU A 146 -16.41 -4.33 -19.92
CA LEU A 146 -16.12 -2.97 -20.30
C LEU A 146 -14.92 -2.42 -19.54
N ILE A 147 -14.79 -2.81 -18.28
CA ILE A 147 -13.69 -2.34 -17.46
C ILE A 147 -12.37 -2.93 -17.94
N MET A 148 -12.37 -4.16 -18.33
CA MET A 148 -11.16 -4.82 -18.80
C MET A 148 -10.60 -4.19 -20.08
N VAL A 149 -11.41 -3.54 -20.86
CA VAL A 149 -10.97 -2.92 -22.10
C VAL A 149 -10.16 -1.64 -21.87
N PRO A 150 -10.63 -0.67 -21.07
CA PRO A 150 -9.91 0.60 -20.93
C PRO A 150 -8.71 0.52 -20.01
N VAL A 151 -8.73 -0.38 -19.05
CA VAL A 151 -7.66 -0.43 -18.08
C VAL A 151 -6.35 -0.84 -18.69
N ALA A 152 -6.48 -1.53 -19.69
CA ALA A 152 -5.25 -1.84 -20.34
C ALA A 152 -4.59 -0.56 -20.78
N GLY A 153 -5.05 -0.01 -20.48
CA GLY A 153 -4.32 0.50 -20.72
C GLY A 153 -4.12 1.05 -20.87
N GLN A 154 -4.66 0.81 -21.07
CA GLN A 154 -4.39 1.00 -21.13
C GLN A 154 -3.91 1.09 -21.02
N ALA A 155 -3.84 1.17 -20.90
CA ALA A 155 -3.33 1.11 -20.89
C ALA A 155 -3.04 0.81 -20.96
#